data_200333e53f72e6c28be0cadf5a1c7615
#
_entry.id   200333e53f72e6c28be0cadf5a1c7615
#
_cell.length_a   1.000
_cell.length_b   1.000
_cell.length_c   1.000
_cell.angle_alpha   90.00
_cell.angle_beta   90.00
_cell.angle_gamma   90.00
#
_symmetry.space_group_name_H-M   'P 1'
#
loop_
_entity.id
_entity.type
_entity.pdbx_description
1 polymer ?
#
loop_
_entity_poly.entity_id
_entity_poly.type
_entity_poly.pdbx_seq_one_letter_code
_entity_poly.pdbx_strand_id
1 'polypeptide(L)'
;MKLLEAFLDISNELTPMFSQQRTARRATRLLLSNLLCIGRHWLTRMLCATNHDQCDWSADYRLFSRSPWKARDLFEPAIRRSLDHLDGDEFICIAGDETKIKRAGRKVKRSRWMRDPLSPPFQVNFIKGIRIIQFAVVLPLHRIAGVTARSIPVLFEPVESLEKPKRKASEKEKVAYSQAKGKNTMCDQSVEHMLRLRKAFDAAGAFSRVLLFTLDGGFCNRKVFKTELERCRVLARCRKDAKLCFAANDPAHPQKKYAEEKFTPESVRKDESIPYKSGKFFIGGKYRKIRYKEIKNVLWQRGAGTRRLRLIVLAPIPYHLSPNSKANYREPAYLLSDANEMDIRKLIQAYVDRWEIEVNHRDEKQHLGVGDPQVWNDASVDRFPAFIVASYAFLLLASLEAYGAKRTDEYLRPPKWQRRRTRPSCLDLLALLRKEAVENPELLTSIDLSFEPVEACLKVAA
;
A
#
# COMPACT_ATOMS: atom_id res chain seq x y z
N MET A 1 24.71 13.79 1.98
CA MET A 1 24.00 12.89 2.94
C MET A 1 24.00 11.49 2.34
N LYS A 2 24.38 10.47 3.11
CA LYS A 2 24.34 9.07 2.71
C LYS A 2 22.96 8.45 2.97
N LEU A 3 22.67 7.30 2.38
CA LEU A 3 21.42 6.58 2.59
C LEU A 3 21.20 6.22 4.07
N LEU A 4 22.26 5.76 4.74
CA LEU A 4 22.24 5.41 6.16
C LEU A 4 21.93 6.65 7.04
N GLU A 5 22.57 7.78 6.78
CA GLU A 5 22.32 9.04 7.50
C GLU A 5 20.86 9.49 7.35
N ALA A 6 20.35 9.53 6.09
CA ALA A 6 18.98 9.89 5.82
C ALA A 6 17.97 8.94 6.49
N PHE A 7 18.26 7.63 6.49
CA PHE A 7 17.42 6.64 7.17
C PHE A 7 17.38 6.85 8.68
N LEU A 8 18.52 7.14 9.30
CA LEU A 8 18.60 7.42 10.74
C LEU A 8 17.88 8.73 11.09
N ASP A 9 18.01 9.75 10.26
CA ASP A 9 17.32 11.03 10.44
C ASP A 9 15.80 10.85 10.45
N ILE A 10 15.23 10.18 9.44
CA ILE A 10 13.79 9.87 9.38
C ILE A 10 13.37 9.00 10.58
N SER A 11 14.18 8.00 10.96
CA SER A 11 13.86 7.10 12.07
C SER A 11 13.84 7.83 13.42
N ASN A 12 14.69 8.84 13.60
CA ASN A 12 14.76 9.64 14.83
C ASN A 12 13.54 10.54 15.01
N GLU A 13 12.78 10.83 13.97
CA GLU A 13 11.49 11.54 14.07
C GLU A 13 10.44 10.76 14.87
N LEU A 14 10.64 9.45 15.06
CA LEU A 14 9.80 8.64 15.94
C LEU A 14 10.06 8.88 17.43
N THR A 15 11.13 9.61 17.81
CA THR A 15 11.50 9.80 19.21
C THR A 15 10.34 10.32 20.09
N PRO A 16 9.52 11.29 19.66
CA PRO A 16 8.40 11.79 20.46
C PRO A 16 7.29 10.74 20.72
N MET A 17 7.23 9.68 19.92
CA MET A 17 6.26 8.60 20.08
C MET A 17 6.54 7.73 21.31
N PHE A 18 7.77 7.75 21.81
CA PHE A 18 8.21 6.95 22.94
C PHE A 18 8.40 7.82 24.20
N SER A 19 7.90 7.34 25.31
CA SER A 19 8.02 8.04 26.61
C SER A 19 9.45 8.10 27.15
N GLN A 20 10.36 7.29 26.62
CA GLN A 20 11.75 7.20 27.06
C GLN A 20 12.69 7.18 25.84
N GLN A 21 13.74 8.01 25.87
CA GLN A 21 14.76 8.09 24.84
C GLN A 21 15.43 6.73 24.58
N ARG A 22 15.68 5.94 25.62
CA ARG A 22 16.22 4.59 25.49
C ARG A 22 15.32 3.67 24.67
N THR A 23 13.99 3.81 24.77
CA THR A 23 13.02 3.04 23.98
C THR A 23 13.00 3.53 22.54
N ALA A 24 13.10 4.84 22.30
CA ALA A 24 13.23 5.40 20.96
C ALA A 24 14.49 4.90 20.24
N ARG A 25 15.66 4.98 20.91
CA ARG A 25 16.94 4.47 20.37
C ARG A 25 16.85 2.98 20.01
N ARG A 26 16.20 2.16 20.87
CA ARG A 26 15.95 0.75 20.59
C ARG A 26 15.07 0.55 19.34
N ALA A 27 14.04 1.37 19.18
CA ALA A 27 13.20 1.31 17.99
C ALA A 27 14.00 1.65 16.72
N THR A 28 14.78 2.73 16.71
CA THR A 28 15.66 3.10 15.59
C THR A 28 16.64 1.97 15.26
N ARG A 29 17.28 1.38 16.28
CA ARG A 29 18.18 0.23 16.12
C ARG A 29 17.46 -0.93 15.43
N LEU A 30 16.29 -1.33 15.89
CA LEU A 30 15.55 -2.48 15.35
C LEU A 30 14.98 -2.21 13.95
N LEU A 31 14.61 -0.96 13.62
CA LEU A 31 14.22 -0.57 12.25
C LEU A 31 15.39 -0.83 11.29
N LEU A 32 16.59 -0.40 11.66
CA LEU A 32 17.79 -0.61 10.87
C LEU A 32 18.19 -2.09 10.85
N SER A 33 18.14 -2.80 12.00
CA SER A 33 18.43 -4.23 12.08
C SER A 33 17.55 -5.07 11.16
N ASN A 34 16.29 -4.69 10.96
CA ASN A 34 15.41 -5.34 9.99
C ASN A 34 15.96 -5.25 8.56
N LEU A 35 16.49 -4.10 8.16
CA LEU A 35 17.03 -3.89 6.81
C LEU A 35 18.41 -4.52 6.61
N LEU A 36 19.20 -4.57 7.67
CA LEU A 36 20.52 -5.22 7.66
C LEU A 36 20.39 -6.75 7.74
N CYS A 37 19.28 -7.28 8.26
CA CYS A 37 19.04 -8.70 8.43
C CYS A 37 19.18 -9.48 7.12
N ILE A 38 19.81 -10.67 7.21
CA ILE A 38 19.98 -11.59 6.10
C ILE A 38 19.16 -12.86 6.39
N GLY A 39 18.40 -13.31 5.41
CA GLY A 39 17.54 -14.49 5.55
C GLY A 39 16.16 -14.14 6.12
N ARG A 40 15.70 -14.87 7.16
CA ARG A 40 14.39 -14.65 7.75
C ARG A 40 14.39 -13.50 8.77
N HIS A 41 13.40 -12.65 8.73
CA HIS A 41 13.29 -11.46 9.57
C HIS A 41 12.60 -11.74 10.91
N TRP A 42 13.13 -12.70 11.68
CA TRP A 42 12.77 -12.90 13.07
C TRP A 42 13.52 -11.94 13.97
N LEU A 43 12.95 -11.59 15.12
CA LEU A 43 13.63 -10.69 16.05
C LEU A 43 15.01 -11.20 16.47
N THR A 44 15.13 -12.50 16.77
CA THR A 44 16.41 -13.15 17.08
C THR A 44 17.43 -12.97 15.95
N ARG A 45 17.02 -13.14 14.70
CA ARG A 45 17.91 -12.95 13.53
C ARG A 45 18.33 -11.50 13.33
N MET A 46 17.42 -10.55 13.59
CA MET A 46 17.78 -9.12 13.57
C MET A 46 18.84 -8.80 14.62
N LEU A 47 18.72 -9.36 15.83
CA LEU A 47 19.70 -9.20 16.90
C LEU A 47 21.06 -9.84 16.53
N CYS A 48 21.05 -11.07 15.99
CA CYS A 48 22.27 -11.72 15.51
C CYS A 48 22.95 -10.93 14.39
N ALA A 49 22.18 -10.39 13.43
CA ALA A 49 22.72 -9.64 12.31
C ALA A 49 23.43 -8.34 12.74
N THR A 50 23.14 -7.85 13.92
CA THR A 50 23.65 -6.57 14.44
C THR A 50 24.46 -6.73 15.75
N ASN A 51 24.98 -7.93 16.00
CA ASN A 51 25.82 -8.29 17.16
C ASN A 51 25.21 -7.89 18.51
N HIS A 52 23.87 -7.99 18.63
CA HIS A 52 23.13 -7.68 19.85
C HIS A 52 22.58 -8.94 20.53
N ASP A 53 22.94 -10.12 20.05
CA ASP A 53 22.51 -11.43 20.55
C ASP A 53 23.16 -11.82 21.89
N GLN A 54 24.29 -11.20 22.24
CA GLN A 54 24.97 -11.39 23.53
C GLN A 54 24.55 -10.39 24.62
N CYS A 55 23.63 -9.47 24.31
CA CYS A 55 23.09 -8.50 25.26
C CYS A 55 21.72 -8.93 25.81
N ASP A 56 21.18 -8.21 26.82
CA ASP A 56 19.79 -8.42 27.27
C ASP A 56 18.80 -8.06 26.15
N TRP A 57 18.33 -9.07 25.46
CA TRP A 57 17.36 -8.99 24.38
C TRP A 57 15.89 -8.89 24.85
N SER A 58 15.62 -9.09 26.14
CA SER A 58 14.24 -9.12 26.67
C SER A 58 13.51 -7.79 26.47
N ALA A 59 14.24 -6.67 26.51
CA ALA A 59 13.70 -5.35 26.26
C ALA A 59 13.30 -5.12 24.79
N ASP A 60 13.95 -5.78 23.83
CA ASP A 60 13.61 -5.72 22.41
C ASP A 60 12.28 -6.44 22.13
N TYR A 61 12.02 -7.57 22.79
CA TYR A 61 10.70 -8.22 22.74
C TYR A 61 9.60 -7.38 23.41
N ARG A 62 9.93 -6.72 24.54
CA ARG A 62 8.98 -5.85 25.26
C ARG A 62 8.60 -4.61 24.46
N LEU A 63 9.44 -4.15 23.52
CA LEU A 63 9.09 -3.07 22.60
C LEU A 63 7.78 -3.40 21.86
N PHE A 64 7.63 -4.61 21.37
CA PHE A 64 6.44 -5.03 20.62
C PHE A 64 5.28 -5.47 21.52
N SER A 65 5.56 -6.11 22.67
CA SER A 65 4.54 -6.76 23.48
C SER A 65 3.97 -5.88 24.59
N ARG A 66 4.73 -4.92 25.13
CA ARG A 66 4.36 -4.17 26.34
C ARG A 66 4.41 -2.65 26.20
N SER A 67 5.32 -2.11 25.37
CA SER A 67 5.44 -0.65 25.22
C SER A 67 4.14 -0.02 24.69
N PRO A 68 3.73 1.17 25.12
CA PRO A 68 2.39 1.71 24.88
C PRO A 68 2.21 2.41 23.53
N TRP A 69 3.12 2.26 22.58
CA TRP A 69 3.01 2.88 21.26
C TRP A 69 1.99 2.17 20.34
N LYS A 70 1.46 2.89 19.37
CA LYS A 70 0.47 2.37 18.41
C LYS A 70 1.13 2.20 17.04
N ALA A 71 0.85 1.08 16.38
CA ALA A 71 1.41 0.76 15.07
C ALA A 71 1.19 1.84 14.00
N ARG A 72 0.07 2.53 14.04
CA ARG A 72 -0.28 3.61 13.10
C ARG A 72 0.61 4.84 13.23
N ASP A 73 1.08 5.16 14.43
CA ASP A 73 1.87 6.37 14.69
C ASP A 73 3.27 6.26 14.06
N LEU A 74 3.74 5.03 13.75
CA LEU A 74 4.97 4.78 13.00
C LEU A 74 5.03 5.45 11.62
N PHE A 75 3.90 5.73 11.02
CA PHE A 75 3.85 6.25 9.65
C PHE A 75 3.79 7.78 9.57
N GLU A 76 3.75 8.49 10.68
CA GLU A 76 3.74 9.97 10.69
C GLU A 76 4.95 10.60 9.99
N PRO A 77 6.20 10.13 10.22
CA PRO A 77 7.35 10.61 9.47
C PRO A 77 7.21 10.36 7.96
N ALA A 78 6.71 9.17 7.57
CA ALA A 78 6.52 8.84 6.17
C ALA A 78 5.48 9.74 5.49
N ILE A 79 4.40 10.09 6.17
CA ILE A 79 3.39 11.04 5.67
C ILE A 79 4.03 12.41 5.46
N ARG A 80 4.71 12.97 6.47
CA ARG A 80 5.32 14.29 6.40
C ARG A 80 6.38 14.39 5.31
N ARG A 81 7.38 13.49 5.33
CA ARG A 81 8.46 13.48 4.34
C ARG A 81 7.97 13.22 2.90
N SER A 82 6.87 12.47 2.72
CA SER A 82 6.28 12.30 1.39
C SER A 82 5.76 13.59 0.79
N LEU A 83 5.34 14.56 1.60
CA LEU A 83 4.83 15.85 1.12
C LEU A 83 5.93 16.68 0.45
N ASP A 84 7.17 16.58 0.92
CA ASP A 84 8.33 17.31 0.36
C ASP A 84 8.62 16.89 -1.09
N HIS A 85 8.19 15.67 -1.48
CA HIS A 85 8.33 15.14 -2.84
C HIS A 85 7.10 15.38 -3.74
N LEU A 86 6.10 16.11 -3.26
CA LEU A 86 4.82 16.35 -3.94
C LEU A 86 4.51 17.82 -4.16
N ASP A 87 5.50 18.68 -4.18
CA ASP A 87 5.32 20.12 -4.37
C ASP A 87 4.60 20.44 -5.68
N GLY A 88 3.66 21.40 -5.61
CA GLY A 88 2.89 21.84 -6.77
C GLY A 88 1.80 20.90 -7.26
N ASP A 89 1.60 19.74 -6.66
CA ASP A 89 0.52 18.82 -7.03
C ASP A 89 -0.84 19.27 -6.48
N GLU A 90 -1.86 19.32 -7.34
CA GLU A 90 -3.25 19.68 -6.97
C GLU A 90 -3.87 18.66 -6.00
N PHE A 91 -3.43 17.42 -6.06
CA PHE A 91 -3.93 16.33 -5.22
C PHE A 91 -2.81 15.39 -4.82
N ILE A 92 -3.03 14.68 -3.71
CA ILE A 92 -2.15 13.62 -3.23
C ILE A 92 -2.79 12.29 -3.61
N CYS A 93 -2.09 11.51 -4.44
CA CYS A 93 -2.55 10.16 -4.81
C CYS A 93 -2.19 9.17 -3.70
N ILE A 94 -3.20 8.43 -3.21
CA ILE A 94 -3.04 7.39 -2.20
C ILE A 94 -3.56 6.08 -2.77
N ALA A 95 -2.68 5.13 -3.02
CA ALA A 95 -3.04 3.78 -3.40
C ALA A 95 -3.52 3.00 -2.17
N GLY A 96 -4.62 2.24 -2.33
CA GLY A 96 -5.12 1.35 -1.28
C GLY A 96 -5.33 -0.06 -1.83
N ASP A 97 -4.86 -1.06 -1.07
CA ASP A 97 -5.02 -2.46 -1.44
C ASP A 97 -5.07 -3.36 -0.20
N GLU A 98 -5.54 -4.61 -0.39
CA GLU A 98 -5.50 -5.62 0.65
C GLU A 98 -4.37 -6.63 0.40
N THR A 99 -3.73 -7.04 1.48
CA THR A 99 -2.76 -8.14 1.42
C THR A 99 -3.01 -9.15 2.52
N LYS A 100 -2.39 -10.33 2.42
CA LYS A 100 -2.54 -11.40 3.38
C LYS A 100 -1.18 -11.84 3.90
N ILE A 101 -1.08 -12.00 5.22
CA ILE A 101 0.10 -12.51 5.91
C ILE A 101 -0.25 -13.90 6.43
N LYS A 102 0.50 -14.93 6.01
CA LYS A 102 0.32 -16.30 6.52
C LYS A 102 0.65 -16.38 8.01
N ARG A 103 -0.18 -17.08 8.78
CA ARG A 103 -0.01 -17.31 10.23
C ARG A 103 -0.52 -18.70 10.59
N ALA A 104 0.38 -19.58 10.98
CA ALA A 104 0.04 -20.97 11.33
C ALA A 104 -0.48 -21.13 12.78
N GLY A 105 -0.07 -20.26 13.70
CA GLY A 105 -0.38 -20.34 15.13
C GLY A 105 -1.87 -20.37 15.44
N ARG A 106 -2.29 -21.32 16.29
CA ARG A 106 -3.71 -21.49 16.67
C ARG A 106 -4.24 -20.34 17.53
N LYS A 107 -3.39 -19.71 18.34
CA LYS A 107 -3.72 -18.63 19.28
C LYS A 107 -3.53 -17.22 18.71
N VAL A 108 -3.12 -17.11 17.44
CA VAL A 108 -2.89 -15.79 16.82
C VAL A 108 -4.23 -15.13 16.55
N LYS A 109 -4.49 -14.02 17.22
CA LYS A 109 -5.71 -13.22 17.06
C LYS A 109 -5.87 -12.75 15.60
N ARG A 110 -7.11 -12.60 15.13
CA ARG A 110 -7.47 -12.22 13.75
C ARG A 110 -7.04 -13.24 12.68
N SER A 111 -6.27 -14.28 13.02
CA SER A 111 -5.88 -15.34 12.09
C SER A 111 -7.08 -16.22 11.75
N ARG A 112 -7.35 -16.40 10.46
CA ARG A 112 -8.47 -17.21 9.95
C ARG A 112 -8.11 -17.92 8.66
N TRP A 113 -8.87 -18.96 8.33
CA TRP A 113 -8.81 -19.59 7.02
C TRP A 113 -9.46 -18.67 5.97
N MET A 114 -8.76 -18.46 4.87
CA MET A 114 -9.22 -17.67 3.75
C MET A 114 -8.73 -18.26 2.43
N ARG A 115 -9.42 -17.98 1.35
CA ARG A 115 -8.99 -18.39 0.01
C ARG A 115 -7.62 -17.77 -0.30
N ASP A 116 -6.70 -18.62 -0.78
CA ASP A 116 -5.42 -18.15 -1.28
C ASP A 116 -5.63 -17.40 -2.61
N PRO A 117 -5.22 -16.14 -2.72
CA PRO A 117 -5.36 -15.37 -3.97
C PRO A 117 -4.50 -15.94 -5.10
N LEU A 118 -3.47 -16.72 -4.78
CA LEU A 118 -2.58 -17.38 -5.74
C LEU A 118 -3.07 -18.77 -6.14
N SER A 119 -4.26 -19.20 -5.70
CA SER A 119 -4.87 -20.44 -6.14
C SER A 119 -5.09 -20.46 -7.64
N PRO A 120 -4.78 -21.56 -8.34
CA PRO A 120 -5.11 -21.69 -9.75
C PRO A 120 -6.64 -21.63 -9.96
N PRO A 121 -7.12 -21.24 -11.15
CA PRO A 121 -8.55 -21.08 -11.41
C PRO A 121 -9.39 -22.35 -11.19
N PHE A 122 -8.79 -23.52 -11.42
CA PHE A 122 -9.45 -24.83 -11.32
C PHE A 122 -9.39 -25.47 -9.92
N GLN A 123 -8.64 -24.90 -8.98
CA GLN A 123 -8.51 -25.42 -7.62
C GLN A 123 -8.44 -24.32 -6.58
N VAL A 124 -9.33 -24.37 -5.59
CA VAL A 124 -9.35 -23.39 -4.50
C VAL A 124 -8.49 -23.88 -3.35
N ASN A 125 -7.38 -23.24 -3.11
CA ASN A 125 -6.54 -23.44 -1.93
C ASN A 125 -6.93 -22.49 -0.81
N PHE A 126 -6.73 -22.92 0.43
CA PHE A 126 -6.95 -22.12 1.62
C PHE A 126 -5.65 -21.89 2.36
N ILE A 127 -5.48 -20.67 2.85
CA ILE A 127 -4.38 -20.31 3.75
C ILE A 127 -4.95 -19.81 5.08
N LYS A 128 -4.25 -20.14 6.16
CA LYS A 128 -4.52 -19.51 7.46
C LYS A 128 -3.64 -18.26 7.58
N GLY A 129 -4.24 -17.13 7.91
CA GLY A 129 -3.49 -15.88 7.98
C GLY A 129 -4.34 -14.70 8.43
N ILE A 130 -3.73 -13.53 8.42
CA ILE A 130 -4.34 -12.24 8.74
C ILE A 130 -4.48 -11.45 7.45
N ARG A 131 -5.64 -10.83 7.25
CA ARG A 131 -5.88 -9.86 6.18
C ARG A 131 -5.43 -8.49 6.66
N ILE A 132 -4.73 -7.77 5.81
CA ILE A 132 -4.20 -6.45 6.09
C ILE A 132 -4.77 -5.46 5.06
N ILE A 133 -5.05 -4.25 5.50
CA ILE A 133 -5.27 -3.09 4.63
C ILE A 133 -3.99 -2.27 4.63
N GLN A 134 -3.50 -1.95 3.46
CA GLN A 134 -2.38 -1.04 3.26
C GLN A 134 -2.81 0.16 2.45
N PHE A 135 -2.35 1.34 2.87
CA PHE A 135 -2.39 2.56 2.07
C PHE A 135 -0.96 3.09 1.88
N ALA A 136 -0.71 3.64 0.71
CA ALA A 136 0.60 4.20 0.37
C ALA A 136 0.45 5.47 -0.48
N VAL A 137 1.23 6.48 -0.18
CA VAL A 137 1.36 7.70 -1.01
C VAL A 137 2.07 7.33 -2.30
N VAL A 138 1.53 7.72 -3.42
CA VAL A 138 2.14 7.48 -4.73
C VAL A 138 2.86 8.75 -5.20
N LEU A 139 4.18 8.66 -5.24
CA LEU A 139 5.05 9.72 -5.75
C LEU A 139 5.19 9.60 -7.28
N PRO A 140 4.73 10.57 -8.08
CA PRO A 140 4.72 10.49 -9.54
C PRO A 140 6.09 10.84 -10.15
N LEU A 141 7.13 10.06 -9.85
CA LEU A 141 8.53 10.34 -10.20
C LEU A 141 8.79 10.43 -11.72
N HIS A 142 7.86 9.96 -12.54
CA HIS A 142 7.95 10.13 -14.00
C HIS A 142 7.89 11.61 -14.44
N ARG A 143 7.24 12.47 -13.66
CA ARG A 143 7.16 13.92 -13.94
C ARG A 143 8.49 14.62 -13.68
N ILE A 144 9.21 14.19 -12.64
CA ILE A 144 10.44 14.83 -12.16
C ILE A 144 11.67 14.21 -12.80
N ALA A 145 11.71 12.88 -12.88
CA ALA A 145 12.92 12.14 -13.21
C ALA A 145 12.76 11.17 -14.40
N GLY A 146 11.56 11.03 -15.00
CA GLY A 146 11.31 10.09 -16.08
C GLY A 146 11.46 8.62 -15.65
N VAL A 147 11.22 8.30 -14.40
CA VAL A 147 11.21 6.95 -13.84
C VAL A 147 9.81 6.56 -13.36
N THR A 148 9.56 5.26 -13.13
CA THR A 148 8.28 4.79 -12.62
C THR A 148 7.97 5.42 -11.26
N ALA A 149 6.68 5.61 -10.98
CA ALA A 149 6.21 6.10 -9.69
C ALA A 149 6.74 5.23 -8.54
N ARG A 150 6.77 5.78 -7.33
CA ARG A 150 7.12 5.03 -6.12
C ARG A 150 6.01 5.19 -5.10
N SER A 151 5.60 4.09 -4.51
CA SER A 151 4.60 4.10 -3.46
C SER A 151 5.27 3.97 -2.10
N ILE A 152 4.94 4.93 -1.20
CA ILE A 152 5.48 5.01 0.16
C ILE A 152 4.38 4.56 1.12
N PRO A 153 4.54 3.44 1.84
CA PRO A 153 3.57 2.98 2.82
C PRO A 153 3.30 4.03 3.90
N VAL A 154 2.02 4.32 4.16
CA VAL A 154 1.57 5.28 5.18
C VAL A 154 0.52 4.70 6.13
N LEU A 155 0.11 3.47 5.91
CA LEU A 155 -0.76 2.70 6.80
C LEU A 155 -0.62 1.22 6.50
N PHE A 156 -0.53 0.41 7.55
CA PHE A 156 -0.48 -1.04 7.47
C PHE A 156 -1.19 -1.62 8.69
N GLU A 157 -2.47 -1.94 8.57
CA GLU A 157 -3.29 -2.38 9.70
C GLU A 157 -4.07 -3.67 9.39
N PRO A 158 -4.15 -4.59 10.38
CA PRO A 158 -4.94 -5.81 10.23
C PRO A 158 -6.44 -5.50 10.18
N VAL A 159 -7.14 -6.20 9.30
CA VAL A 159 -8.60 -6.16 9.25
C VAL A 159 -9.17 -6.85 10.48
N GLU A 160 -9.90 -6.12 11.30
CA GLU A 160 -10.65 -6.67 12.40
C GLU A 160 -11.70 -7.64 11.88
N SER A 161 -11.77 -8.80 12.48
CA SER A 161 -12.77 -9.80 12.13
C SER A 161 -13.43 -10.33 13.39
N LEU A 162 -14.75 -10.34 13.38
CA LEU A 162 -15.53 -10.93 14.45
C LEU A 162 -15.34 -12.46 14.46
N GLU A 163 -15.21 -13.03 15.63
CA GLU A 163 -15.19 -14.47 15.79
C GLU A 163 -16.56 -15.05 15.42
N LYS A 164 -16.52 -16.09 14.58
CA LYS A 164 -17.74 -16.79 14.20
C LYS A 164 -18.30 -17.54 15.40
N PRO A 165 -19.58 -17.42 15.73
CA PRO A 165 -20.18 -18.16 16.84
C PRO A 165 -20.04 -19.67 16.61
N LYS A 166 -19.91 -20.44 17.70
CA LYS A 166 -19.81 -21.89 17.65
C LYS A 166 -21.07 -22.49 17.04
N ARG A 167 -20.97 -23.70 16.48
CA ARG A 167 -22.11 -24.38 15.82
C ARG A 167 -23.35 -24.50 16.75
N LYS A 168 -23.13 -24.68 18.06
CA LYS A 168 -24.16 -24.81 19.09
C LYS A 168 -24.60 -23.45 19.69
N ALA A 169 -24.11 -22.30 19.18
CA ALA A 169 -24.52 -21.00 19.66
C ALA A 169 -26.02 -20.75 19.43
N SER A 170 -26.63 -19.96 20.30
CA SER A 170 -28.05 -19.60 20.21
C SER A 170 -28.35 -18.80 18.94
N GLU A 171 -29.61 -18.81 18.49
CA GLU A 171 -30.02 -18.00 17.33
C GLU A 171 -29.80 -16.50 17.61
N LYS A 172 -30.00 -16.04 18.86
CA LYS A 172 -29.72 -14.66 19.24
C LYS A 172 -28.26 -14.26 19.02
N GLU A 173 -27.30 -15.12 19.38
CA GLU A 173 -25.88 -14.90 19.13
C GLU A 173 -25.54 -14.92 17.64
N LYS A 174 -26.15 -15.80 16.86
CA LYS A 174 -25.96 -15.86 15.40
C LYS A 174 -26.49 -14.62 14.70
N VAL A 175 -27.67 -14.12 15.10
CA VAL A 175 -28.26 -12.89 14.56
C VAL A 175 -27.40 -11.68 14.94
N ALA A 176 -26.98 -11.56 16.20
CA ALA A 176 -26.09 -10.50 16.67
C ALA A 176 -24.76 -10.49 15.88
N TYR A 177 -24.17 -11.67 15.66
CA TYR A 177 -22.98 -11.82 14.83
C TYR A 177 -23.20 -11.36 13.39
N SER A 178 -24.33 -11.75 12.79
CA SER A 178 -24.65 -11.36 11.41
C SER A 178 -24.81 -9.85 11.26
N GLN A 179 -25.49 -9.22 12.20
CA GLN A 179 -25.67 -7.76 12.24
C GLN A 179 -24.34 -7.03 12.45
N ALA A 180 -23.54 -7.44 13.43
CA ALA A 180 -22.23 -6.87 13.71
C ALA A 180 -21.27 -7.03 12.52
N LYS A 181 -21.25 -8.22 11.87
CA LYS A 181 -20.45 -8.49 10.68
C LYS A 181 -20.85 -7.57 9.50
N GLY A 182 -22.13 -7.25 9.34
CA GLY A 182 -22.60 -6.33 8.30
C GLY A 182 -22.16 -4.88 8.51
N LYS A 183 -21.87 -4.49 9.76
CA LYS A 183 -21.44 -3.14 10.15
C LYS A 183 -19.92 -2.97 10.24
N ASN A 184 -19.16 -4.06 10.28
CA ASN A 184 -17.69 -4.03 10.39
C ASN A 184 -17.03 -4.86 9.28
N THR A 185 -17.28 -4.47 8.03
CA THR A 185 -16.62 -5.08 6.88
C THR A 185 -15.26 -4.44 6.63
N MET A 186 -14.40 -5.09 5.83
CA MET A 186 -13.14 -4.51 5.38
C MET A 186 -13.33 -3.11 4.78
N CYS A 187 -14.42 -2.89 4.03
CA CYS A 187 -14.68 -1.61 3.41
C CYS A 187 -15.13 -0.53 4.41
N ASP A 188 -15.85 -0.90 5.48
CA ASP A 188 -16.14 0.04 6.56
C ASP A 188 -14.84 0.49 7.25
N GLN A 189 -13.95 -0.46 7.57
CA GLN A 189 -12.64 -0.17 8.15
C GLN A 189 -11.75 0.65 7.21
N SER A 190 -11.82 0.38 5.89
CA SER A 190 -11.08 1.18 4.90
C SER A 190 -11.53 2.63 4.87
N VAL A 191 -12.84 2.88 5.00
CA VAL A 191 -13.38 4.26 5.10
C VAL A 191 -12.87 4.95 6.36
N GLU A 192 -12.85 4.26 7.50
CA GLU A 192 -12.27 4.78 8.74
C GLU A 192 -10.78 5.11 8.58
N HIS A 193 -10.04 4.26 7.88
CA HIS A 193 -8.63 4.52 7.56
C HIS A 193 -8.46 5.73 6.65
N MET A 194 -9.29 5.90 5.62
CA MET A 194 -9.27 7.08 4.74
C MET A 194 -9.52 8.38 5.53
N LEU A 195 -10.50 8.38 6.45
CA LEU A 195 -10.78 9.52 7.32
C LEU A 195 -9.62 9.82 8.26
N ARG A 196 -8.98 8.80 8.83
CA ARG A 196 -7.78 8.96 9.67
C ARG A 196 -6.60 9.51 8.88
N LEU A 197 -6.37 8.99 7.67
CA LEU A 197 -5.34 9.50 6.77
C LEU A 197 -5.59 10.96 6.42
N ARG A 198 -6.86 11.35 6.13
CA ARG A 198 -7.18 12.77 5.88
C ARG A 198 -6.73 13.65 7.06
N LYS A 199 -7.05 13.25 8.30
CA LYS A 199 -6.62 13.97 9.51
C LYS A 199 -5.09 14.01 9.66
N ALA A 200 -4.40 12.90 9.36
CA ALA A 200 -2.94 12.84 9.44
C ALA A 200 -2.27 13.75 8.41
N PHE A 201 -2.80 13.79 7.18
CA PHE A 201 -2.32 14.70 6.14
C PHE A 201 -2.62 16.17 6.46
N ASP A 202 -3.76 16.45 7.10
CA ASP A 202 -4.08 17.80 7.58
C ASP A 202 -3.08 18.26 8.64
N ALA A 203 -2.78 17.40 9.60
CA ALA A 203 -1.78 17.67 10.64
C ALA A 203 -0.36 17.83 10.08
N ALA A 204 -0.05 17.18 8.97
CA ALA A 204 1.22 17.32 8.26
C ALA A 204 1.27 18.55 7.31
N GLY A 205 0.25 19.42 7.32
CA GLY A 205 0.24 20.67 6.54
C GLY A 205 -0.44 20.56 5.17
N ALA A 206 -1.06 19.44 4.83
CA ALA A 206 -1.74 19.24 3.53
C ALA A 206 -3.24 19.58 3.55
N PHE A 207 -3.68 20.51 4.40
CA PHE A 207 -5.09 20.86 4.59
C PHE A 207 -5.76 21.34 3.30
N SER A 208 -5.10 22.12 2.48
CA SER A 208 -5.65 22.66 1.23
C SER A 208 -5.72 21.64 0.08
N ARG A 209 -5.05 20.50 0.21
CA ARG A 209 -4.88 19.52 -0.87
C ARG A 209 -5.93 18.43 -0.80
N VAL A 210 -6.42 17.99 -1.96
CA VAL A 210 -7.36 16.86 -2.08
C VAL A 210 -6.58 15.54 -2.01
N LEU A 211 -7.09 14.55 -1.26
CA LEU A 211 -6.59 13.18 -1.31
C LEU A 211 -7.38 12.39 -2.36
N LEU A 212 -6.69 11.82 -3.33
CA LEU A 212 -7.26 10.90 -4.32
C LEU A 212 -6.92 9.45 -3.94
N PHE A 213 -7.89 8.73 -3.41
CA PHE A 213 -7.75 7.31 -3.12
C PHE A 213 -7.95 6.47 -4.37
N THR A 214 -6.89 5.80 -4.82
CA THR A 214 -6.90 4.88 -5.96
C THR A 214 -6.99 3.43 -5.45
N LEU A 215 -8.08 2.74 -5.77
CA LEU A 215 -8.45 1.49 -5.12
C LEU A 215 -8.70 0.36 -6.12
N ASP A 216 -8.48 -0.89 -5.68
CA ASP A 216 -8.85 -2.06 -6.46
C ASP A 216 -10.35 -2.37 -6.40
N GLY A 217 -10.81 -3.35 -7.21
CA GLY A 217 -12.20 -3.73 -7.35
C GLY A 217 -12.88 -4.19 -6.07
N GLY A 218 -12.14 -4.72 -5.12
CA GLY A 218 -12.64 -5.09 -3.78
C GLY A 218 -13.23 -3.92 -2.99
N PHE A 219 -12.76 -2.70 -3.24
CA PHE A 219 -13.19 -1.47 -2.58
C PHE A 219 -14.28 -0.72 -3.37
N CYS A 220 -14.59 -1.12 -4.60
CA CYS A 220 -15.64 -0.51 -5.41
C CYS A 220 -17.01 -0.99 -4.95
N ASN A 221 -17.53 -0.40 -3.88
CA ASN A 221 -18.82 -0.79 -3.31
C ASN A 221 -19.52 0.39 -2.60
N ARG A 222 -20.77 0.12 -2.15
CA ARG A 222 -21.61 1.13 -1.54
C ARG A 222 -21.05 1.76 -0.26
N LYS A 223 -20.24 1.06 0.50
CA LYS A 223 -19.66 1.59 1.76
C LYS A 223 -18.68 2.73 1.47
N VAL A 224 -17.84 2.53 0.45
CA VAL A 224 -16.86 3.54 0.01
C VAL A 224 -17.55 4.69 -0.73
N PHE A 225 -18.41 4.39 -1.71
CA PHE A 225 -18.99 5.44 -2.57
C PHE A 225 -20.17 6.20 -1.97
N LYS A 226 -20.85 5.69 -0.94
CA LYS A 226 -21.92 6.44 -0.22
C LYS A 226 -21.37 7.33 0.89
N THR A 227 -20.19 7.03 1.42
CA THR A 227 -19.61 7.86 2.48
C THR A 227 -19.10 9.16 1.89
N GLU A 228 -19.51 10.27 2.48
CA GLU A 228 -18.96 11.58 2.15
C GLU A 228 -17.61 11.74 2.86
N LEU A 229 -16.58 11.91 2.06
CA LEU A 229 -15.22 12.13 2.52
C LEU A 229 -14.82 13.55 2.14
N GLU A 230 -14.77 14.43 3.13
CA GLU A 230 -14.41 15.82 2.93
C GLU A 230 -12.98 15.93 2.36
N ARG A 231 -12.81 16.74 1.31
CA ARG A 231 -11.53 16.93 0.61
C ARG A 231 -10.83 15.63 0.19
N CYS A 232 -11.64 14.57 -0.04
CA CYS A 232 -11.18 13.31 -0.56
C CYS A 232 -11.98 12.92 -1.80
N ARG A 233 -11.35 12.22 -2.72
CA ARG A 233 -11.96 11.64 -3.91
C ARG A 233 -11.55 10.18 -4.03
N VAL A 234 -12.39 9.41 -4.67
CA VAL A 234 -12.18 7.98 -4.89
C VAL A 234 -12.12 7.69 -6.38
N LEU A 235 -11.15 6.89 -6.77
CA LEU A 235 -11.03 6.27 -8.07
C LEU A 235 -10.88 4.76 -7.86
N ALA A 236 -11.86 3.97 -8.25
CA ALA A 236 -11.84 2.53 -8.00
C ALA A 236 -12.16 1.72 -9.27
N ARG A 237 -11.54 0.54 -9.40
CA ARG A 237 -11.89 -0.41 -10.45
C ARG A 237 -13.27 -0.97 -10.18
N CYS A 238 -14.21 -0.80 -11.12
CA CYS A 238 -15.55 -1.36 -11.00
C CYS A 238 -15.73 -2.64 -11.83
N ARG A 239 -16.80 -3.34 -11.55
CA ARG A 239 -17.18 -4.54 -12.32
C ARG A 239 -17.71 -4.15 -13.69
N LYS A 240 -17.45 -4.97 -14.70
CA LYS A 240 -17.93 -4.79 -16.09
C LYS A 240 -19.46 -4.78 -16.18
N ASP A 241 -20.16 -5.41 -15.24
CA ASP A 241 -21.61 -5.58 -15.19
C ASP A 241 -22.30 -4.64 -14.15
N ALA A 242 -21.58 -3.63 -13.64
CA ALA A 242 -22.18 -2.64 -12.74
C ALA A 242 -23.36 -1.92 -13.43
N LYS A 243 -24.51 -1.84 -12.74
CA LYS A 243 -25.72 -1.18 -13.28
C LYS A 243 -25.66 0.30 -13.01
N LEU A 244 -25.42 1.07 -14.05
CA LEU A 244 -25.33 2.54 -14.03
C LEU A 244 -26.52 3.13 -14.80
N CYS A 245 -26.86 4.39 -14.51
CA CYS A 245 -27.88 5.17 -15.24
C CYS A 245 -27.49 6.65 -15.25
N PHE A 246 -28.27 7.46 -15.94
CA PHE A 246 -28.24 8.91 -15.83
C PHE A 246 -29.25 9.42 -14.81
N ALA A 247 -29.21 10.70 -14.50
CA ALA A 247 -30.26 11.36 -13.77
C ALA A 247 -31.56 11.33 -14.63
N ALA A 248 -32.70 11.16 -13.96
CA ALA A 248 -33.97 11.31 -14.68
C ALA A 248 -34.14 12.76 -15.16
N ASN A 249 -34.62 12.88 -16.37
CA ASN A 249 -35.05 14.15 -16.95
C ASN A 249 -36.51 13.97 -17.36
N ASP A 250 -37.42 13.86 -16.36
CA ASP A 250 -38.84 13.61 -16.56
C ASP A 250 -39.62 14.77 -15.93
N PRO A 251 -40.10 15.76 -16.74
CA PRO A 251 -40.85 16.89 -16.25
C PRO A 251 -42.18 16.50 -15.57
N ALA A 252 -42.76 15.36 -15.95
CA ALA A 252 -44.01 14.87 -15.35
C ALA A 252 -43.77 14.26 -13.95
N HIS A 253 -42.57 13.84 -13.66
CA HIS A 253 -42.20 13.21 -12.38
C HIS A 253 -40.92 13.80 -11.82
N PRO A 254 -40.90 15.05 -11.35
CA PRO A 254 -39.69 15.76 -10.90
C PRO A 254 -39.04 15.11 -9.67
N GLN A 255 -39.77 14.29 -8.90
CA GLN A 255 -39.23 13.51 -7.79
C GLN A 255 -38.37 12.29 -8.24
N LYS A 256 -38.49 11.89 -9.51
CA LYS A 256 -37.74 10.77 -10.05
C LYS A 256 -36.27 11.15 -10.22
N LYS A 257 -35.37 10.49 -9.46
CA LYS A 257 -33.95 10.83 -9.43
C LYS A 257 -33.09 10.06 -10.47
N TYR A 258 -33.60 8.93 -10.94
CA TYR A 258 -32.85 8.00 -11.80
C TYR A 258 -33.61 7.71 -13.09
N ALA A 259 -32.93 7.77 -14.21
CA ALA A 259 -33.49 7.32 -15.49
C ALA A 259 -33.79 5.80 -15.42
N GLU A 260 -34.79 5.36 -16.18
CA GLU A 260 -35.19 3.96 -16.26
C GLU A 260 -34.14 3.12 -17.00
N GLU A 261 -33.64 3.69 -18.06
CA GLU A 261 -32.61 3.07 -18.86
C GLU A 261 -31.31 2.89 -18.07
N LYS A 262 -30.85 1.64 -18.01
CA LYS A 262 -29.62 1.27 -17.35
C LYS A 262 -28.63 0.72 -18.34
N PHE A 263 -27.37 1.09 -18.16
CA PHE A 263 -26.26 0.60 -18.95
C PHE A 263 -25.16 0.00 -18.05
N THR A 264 -24.20 -0.63 -18.65
CA THR A 264 -23.07 -1.24 -17.97
C THR A 264 -21.77 -0.67 -18.50
N PRO A 265 -20.64 -0.72 -17.74
CA PRO A 265 -19.34 -0.35 -18.27
C PRO A 265 -18.96 -1.16 -19.51
N GLU A 266 -19.37 -2.43 -19.59
CA GLU A 266 -19.14 -3.29 -20.77
C GLU A 266 -19.97 -2.86 -21.99
N SER A 267 -21.23 -2.42 -21.81
CA SER A 267 -22.01 -1.89 -22.93
C SER A 267 -21.37 -0.63 -23.50
N VAL A 268 -20.89 0.29 -22.64
CA VAL A 268 -20.15 1.48 -23.07
C VAL A 268 -18.87 1.12 -23.84
N ARG A 269 -18.15 0.07 -23.42
CA ARG A 269 -16.99 -0.40 -24.15
C ARG A 269 -17.31 -0.82 -25.57
N LYS A 270 -18.42 -1.55 -25.76
CA LYS A 270 -18.87 -2.10 -27.04
C LYS A 270 -19.59 -1.08 -27.92
N ASP A 271 -20.13 -0.02 -27.36
CA ASP A 271 -20.88 0.99 -28.08
C ASP A 271 -19.97 1.79 -29.02
N GLU A 272 -20.11 1.59 -30.31
CA GLU A 272 -19.31 2.25 -31.32
C GLU A 272 -19.66 3.73 -31.53
N SER A 273 -20.86 4.14 -31.10
CA SER A 273 -21.28 5.55 -31.15
C SER A 273 -20.47 6.44 -30.21
N ILE A 274 -19.84 5.85 -29.19
CA ILE A 274 -18.95 6.53 -28.25
C ILE A 274 -17.50 6.30 -28.68
N PRO A 275 -16.82 7.27 -29.31
CA PRO A 275 -15.48 7.07 -29.83
C PRO A 275 -14.43 6.97 -28.72
N TYR A 276 -13.40 6.16 -28.94
CA TYR A 276 -12.23 6.13 -28.07
C TYR A 276 -11.37 7.38 -28.23
N LYS A 277 -11.13 8.07 -27.14
CA LYS A 277 -10.06 9.07 -27.01
C LYS A 277 -8.72 8.39 -26.76
N SER A 278 -7.61 9.09 -26.96
CA SER A 278 -6.26 8.59 -26.73
C SER A 278 -5.45 9.56 -25.90
N GLY A 279 -4.57 9.01 -25.07
CA GLY A 279 -3.59 9.76 -24.29
C GLY A 279 -2.26 9.02 -24.18
N LYS A 280 -1.18 9.73 -23.89
CA LYS A 280 0.13 9.15 -23.54
C LYS A 280 0.24 9.07 -22.02
N PHE A 281 0.57 7.88 -21.52
CA PHE A 281 0.70 7.58 -20.09
C PHE A 281 2.02 6.87 -19.82
N PHE A 282 2.62 7.14 -18.68
CA PHE A 282 3.89 6.53 -18.30
C PHE A 282 3.64 5.14 -17.69
N ILE A 283 4.07 4.09 -18.38
CA ILE A 283 3.82 2.69 -18.00
C ILE A 283 5.07 1.87 -18.23
N GLY A 284 5.57 1.23 -17.16
CA GLY A 284 6.73 0.34 -17.23
C GLY A 284 7.98 1.04 -17.77
N GLY A 285 8.25 2.25 -17.32
CA GLY A 285 9.45 3.01 -17.64
C GLY A 285 9.43 3.78 -18.95
N LYS A 286 8.29 3.85 -19.66
CA LYS A 286 8.15 4.62 -20.90
C LYS A 286 6.73 5.10 -21.14
N TYR A 287 6.59 6.15 -21.96
CA TYR A 287 5.28 6.62 -22.39
C TYR A 287 4.65 5.64 -23.40
N ARG A 288 3.38 5.28 -23.14
CA ARG A 288 2.55 4.41 -23.98
C ARG A 288 1.23 5.08 -24.29
N LYS A 289 0.70 4.87 -25.49
CA LYS A 289 -0.64 5.32 -25.88
C LYS A 289 -1.68 4.38 -25.30
N ILE A 290 -2.61 4.93 -24.51
CA ILE A 290 -3.80 4.22 -24.03
C ILE A 290 -5.02 4.85 -24.70
N ARG A 291 -5.97 4.00 -25.15
CA ARG A 291 -7.29 4.41 -25.62
C ARG A 291 -8.28 4.28 -24.48
N TYR A 292 -9.16 5.26 -24.33
CA TYR A 292 -10.17 5.27 -23.28
C TYR A 292 -11.46 5.94 -23.74
N LYS A 293 -12.59 5.57 -23.11
CA LYS A 293 -13.87 6.27 -23.20
C LYS A 293 -14.17 6.91 -21.85
N GLU A 294 -14.92 8.00 -21.86
CA GLU A 294 -15.31 8.73 -20.66
C GLU A 294 -16.81 9.05 -20.73
N ILE A 295 -17.54 8.71 -19.66
CA ILE A 295 -18.93 9.11 -19.46
C ILE A 295 -19.02 9.87 -18.15
N LYS A 296 -19.45 11.12 -18.21
CA LYS A 296 -19.64 11.98 -17.04
C LYS A 296 -21.07 11.91 -16.51
N ASN A 297 -21.25 12.33 -15.27
CA ASN A 297 -22.55 12.46 -14.60
C ASN A 297 -23.35 11.14 -14.52
N VAL A 298 -22.65 10.01 -14.46
CA VAL A 298 -23.31 8.72 -14.25
C VAL A 298 -23.74 8.55 -12.79
N LEU A 299 -24.84 7.87 -12.57
CA LEU A 299 -25.33 7.52 -11.25
C LEU A 299 -25.24 6.01 -11.04
N TRP A 300 -24.84 5.65 -9.83
CA TRP A 300 -24.83 4.26 -9.37
C TRP A 300 -25.81 4.11 -8.19
N GLN A 301 -27.10 3.94 -8.51
CA GLN A 301 -28.19 3.92 -7.54
C GLN A 301 -27.90 3.09 -6.29
N ARG A 302 -27.45 1.84 -6.48
CA ARG A 302 -27.18 0.92 -5.38
C ARG A 302 -25.88 1.22 -4.65
N GLY A 303 -24.89 1.82 -5.33
CA GLY A 303 -23.54 2.01 -4.82
C GLY A 303 -23.22 3.41 -4.31
N ALA A 304 -23.75 4.45 -4.98
CA ALA A 304 -23.39 5.85 -4.68
C ALA A 304 -24.63 6.75 -4.46
N GLY A 305 -25.85 6.20 -4.61
CA GLY A 305 -27.07 7.01 -4.54
C GLY A 305 -27.11 8.04 -5.67
N THR A 306 -27.39 9.29 -5.32
CA THR A 306 -27.50 10.42 -6.25
C THR A 306 -26.16 11.12 -6.53
N ARG A 307 -25.05 10.63 -5.94
CA ARG A 307 -23.72 11.18 -6.22
C ARG A 307 -23.39 11.00 -7.69
N ARG A 308 -23.01 12.10 -8.35
CA ARG A 308 -22.57 12.06 -9.74
C ARG A 308 -21.18 11.49 -9.81
N LEU A 309 -21.00 10.48 -10.65
CA LEU A 309 -19.74 9.80 -10.88
C LEU A 309 -19.28 9.99 -12.32
N ARG A 310 -18.03 9.67 -12.55
CA ARG A 310 -17.40 9.56 -13.86
C ARG A 310 -17.05 8.11 -14.10
N LEU A 311 -17.50 7.54 -15.21
CA LEU A 311 -17.08 6.23 -15.71
C LEU A 311 -15.95 6.42 -16.71
N ILE A 312 -14.84 5.68 -16.51
CA ILE A 312 -13.69 5.62 -17.43
C ILE A 312 -13.53 4.17 -17.88
N VAL A 313 -13.50 3.94 -19.18
CA VAL A 313 -13.31 2.62 -19.76
C VAL A 313 -11.99 2.61 -20.52
N LEU A 314 -11.01 1.86 -19.99
CA LEU A 314 -9.71 1.68 -20.65
C LEU A 314 -9.78 0.50 -21.62
N ALA A 315 -9.35 0.73 -22.84
CA ALA A 315 -9.22 -0.34 -23.84
C ALA A 315 -8.15 -1.36 -23.43
N PRO A 316 -8.22 -2.60 -23.93
CA PRO A 316 -7.16 -3.58 -23.76
C PRO A 316 -5.78 -3.00 -24.13
N ILE A 317 -4.81 -3.17 -23.23
CA ILE A 317 -3.44 -2.65 -23.43
C ILE A 317 -2.56 -3.78 -23.95
N PRO A 318 -1.93 -3.63 -25.15
CA PRO A 318 -1.03 -4.64 -25.66
C PRO A 318 0.26 -4.73 -24.85
N TYR A 319 0.76 -5.94 -24.67
CA TYR A 319 2.07 -6.22 -24.08
C TYR A 319 2.73 -7.41 -24.78
N HIS A 320 4.05 -7.44 -24.75
CA HIS A 320 4.86 -8.52 -25.31
C HIS A 320 5.61 -9.23 -24.18
N LEU A 321 5.64 -10.56 -24.19
CA LEU A 321 6.42 -11.36 -23.25
C LEU A 321 7.92 -11.25 -23.52
N SER A 322 8.28 -11.18 -24.81
CA SER A 322 9.65 -10.89 -25.29
C SER A 322 9.58 -9.89 -26.44
N PRO A 323 10.69 -9.24 -26.83
CA PRO A 323 10.70 -8.22 -27.89
C PRO A 323 10.04 -8.69 -29.19
N ASN A 324 10.22 -9.96 -29.57
CA ASN A 324 9.74 -10.54 -30.82
C ASN A 324 8.49 -11.42 -30.64
N SER A 325 7.87 -11.47 -29.43
CA SER A 325 6.67 -12.26 -29.22
C SER A 325 5.44 -11.56 -29.79
N LYS A 326 4.43 -12.36 -30.16
CA LYS A 326 3.09 -11.87 -30.51
C LYS A 326 2.53 -10.99 -29.37
N ALA A 327 1.82 -9.93 -29.74
CA ALA A 327 1.16 -9.06 -28.78
C ALA A 327 0.07 -9.83 -28.02
N ASN A 328 0.18 -9.83 -26.70
CA ASN A 328 -0.88 -10.22 -25.79
C ASN A 328 -1.62 -8.96 -25.33
N TYR A 329 -2.85 -9.11 -24.87
CA TYR A 329 -3.66 -7.99 -24.43
C TYR A 329 -4.08 -8.18 -22.98
N ARG A 330 -3.89 -7.15 -22.16
CA ARG A 330 -4.50 -7.09 -20.83
C ARG A 330 -5.99 -6.89 -21.01
N GLU A 331 -6.77 -7.43 -20.07
CA GLU A 331 -8.21 -7.17 -20.04
C GLU A 331 -8.51 -5.66 -19.92
N PRO A 332 -9.66 -5.21 -20.48
CA PRO A 332 -10.10 -3.84 -20.31
C PRO A 332 -10.28 -3.52 -18.82
N ALA A 333 -10.06 -2.28 -18.44
CA ALA A 333 -10.33 -1.82 -17.08
C ALA A 333 -11.48 -0.81 -17.08
N TYR A 334 -12.35 -0.94 -16.08
CA TYR A 334 -13.49 -0.07 -15.86
C TYR A 334 -13.30 0.64 -14.54
N LEU A 335 -13.35 1.97 -14.56
CA LEU A 335 -13.09 2.77 -13.37
C LEU A 335 -14.30 3.67 -13.08
N LEU A 336 -14.66 3.77 -11.82
CA LEU A 336 -15.60 4.76 -11.31
C LEU A 336 -14.88 5.74 -10.42
N SER A 337 -15.21 7.03 -10.54
CA SER A 337 -14.65 8.08 -9.71
C SER A 337 -15.69 9.14 -9.40
N ASP A 338 -15.59 9.75 -8.22
CA ASP A 338 -16.33 10.95 -7.84
C ASP A 338 -15.50 12.24 -8.05
N ALA A 339 -14.29 12.12 -8.58
CA ALA A 339 -13.40 13.25 -8.93
C ALA A 339 -13.81 13.86 -10.29
N ASN A 340 -14.98 14.50 -10.35
CA ASN A 340 -15.51 15.02 -11.61
C ASN A 340 -14.73 16.23 -12.16
N GLU A 341 -14.09 17.00 -11.28
CA GLU A 341 -13.35 18.21 -11.60
C GLU A 341 -11.93 17.92 -12.09
N MET A 342 -11.36 16.76 -11.72
CA MET A 342 -9.98 16.41 -12.06
C MET A 342 -9.81 16.10 -13.54
N ASP A 343 -8.63 16.44 -14.07
CA ASP A 343 -8.26 16.06 -15.46
C ASP A 343 -8.25 14.55 -15.63
N ILE A 344 -8.86 14.06 -16.71
CA ILE A 344 -8.98 12.63 -17.02
C ILE A 344 -7.63 11.92 -17.16
N ARG A 345 -6.61 12.63 -17.69
CA ARG A 345 -5.27 12.05 -17.89
C ARG A 345 -4.58 11.86 -16.54
N LYS A 346 -4.78 12.80 -15.60
CA LYS A 346 -4.28 12.67 -14.23
C LYS A 346 -4.92 11.47 -13.51
N LEU A 347 -6.24 11.26 -13.67
CA LEU A 347 -6.94 10.11 -13.08
C LEU A 347 -6.45 8.78 -13.65
N ILE A 348 -6.28 8.68 -14.98
CA ILE A 348 -5.80 7.46 -15.61
C ILE A 348 -4.35 7.18 -15.18
N GLN A 349 -3.49 8.20 -15.12
CA GLN A 349 -2.11 8.01 -14.65
C GLN A 349 -2.09 7.56 -13.18
N ALA A 350 -2.89 8.17 -12.30
CA ALA A 350 -2.99 7.76 -10.89
C ALA A 350 -3.43 6.30 -10.74
N TYR A 351 -4.38 5.84 -11.59
CA TYR A 351 -4.76 4.43 -11.61
C TYR A 351 -3.62 3.51 -12.07
N VAL A 352 -2.85 3.93 -13.07
CA VAL A 352 -1.67 3.18 -13.54
C VAL A 352 -0.62 3.10 -12.44
N ASP A 353 -0.33 4.22 -11.80
CA ASP A 353 0.69 4.33 -10.75
C ASP A 353 0.30 3.58 -9.47
N ARG A 354 -0.99 3.31 -9.23
CA ARG A 354 -1.48 2.44 -8.15
C ARG A 354 -0.76 1.08 -8.09
N TRP A 355 -0.33 0.57 -9.23
CA TRP A 355 0.39 -0.72 -9.31
C TRP A 355 1.62 -0.79 -8.39
N GLU A 356 2.20 0.34 -8.03
CA GLU A 356 3.37 0.37 -7.15
C GLU A 356 3.08 -0.15 -5.73
N ILE A 357 1.81 -0.19 -5.27
CA ILE A 357 1.46 -0.83 -3.99
C ILE A 357 1.63 -2.36 -4.05
N GLU A 358 1.41 -2.96 -5.23
CA GLU A 358 1.64 -4.39 -5.44
C GLU A 358 3.16 -4.72 -5.43
N VAL A 359 3.99 -3.75 -5.88
CA VAL A 359 5.46 -3.83 -5.73
C VAL A 359 5.84 -3.77 -4.25
N ASN A 360 5.22 -2.89 -3.46
CA ASN A 360 5.43 -2.86 -2.01
C ASN A 360 5.09 -4.21 -1.37
N HIS A 361 3.92 -4.76 -1.64
CA HIS A 361 3.51 -6.07 -1.11
C HIS A 361 4.49 -7.19 -1.45
N ARG A 362 5.08 -7.15 -2.65
CA ARG A 362 6.11 -8.11 -3.06
C ARG A 362 7.38 -7.92 -2.23
N ASP A 363 7.89 -6.70 -2.17
CA ASP A 363 9.15 -6.37 -1.51
C ASP A 363 9.05 -6.62 0.01
N GLU A 364 7.95 -6.23 0.63
CA GLU A 364 7.65 -6.47 2.04
C GLU A 364 7.60 -7.96 2.40
N LYS A 365 7.05 -8.80 1.51
CA LYS A 365 6.94 -10.25 1.74
C LYS A 365 8.21 -11.02 1.39
N GLN A 366 8.86 -10.66 0.27
CA GLN A 366 9.96 -11.45 -0.28
C GLN A 366 11.32 -11.00 0.23
N HIS A 367 11.48 -9.71 0.53
CA HIS A 367 12.77 -9.14 0.87
C HIS A 367 12.89 -8.65 2.32
N LEU A 368 11.76 -8.30 2.94
CA LEU A 368 11.71 -7.74 4.29
C LEU A 368 11.00 -8.62 5.31
N GLY A 369 10.51 -9.78 4.88
CA GLY A 369 9.99 -10.81 5.76
C GLY A 369 8.81 -10.36 6.62
N VAL A 370 7.88 -9.51 6.12
CA VAL A 370 6.71 -9.04 6.89
C VAL A 370 5.86 -10.18 7.46
N GLY A 371 5.93 -11.36 6.84
CA GLY A 371 5.27 -12.58 7.26
C GLY A 371 6.09 -13.46 8.22
N ASP A 372 7.36 -13.19 8.44
CA ASP A 372 8.27 -14.08 9.18
C ASP A 372 8.10 -14.06 10.71
N PRO A 373 7.80 -12.92 11.37
CA PRO A 373 7.76 -12.86 12.83
C PRO A 373 6.80 -13.88 13.44
N GLN A 374 7.31 -14.72 14.33
CA GLN A 374 6.55 -15.77 15.02
C GLN A 374 5.94 -15.22 16.32
N VAL A 375 5.12 -14.19 16.21
CA VAL A 375 4.46 -13.54 17.34
C VAL A 375 3.03 -14.01 17.53
N TRP A 376 2.59 -14.14 18.79
CA TRP A 376 1.25 -14.57 19.18
C TRP A 376 0.57 -13.60 20.12
N ASN A 377 1.33 -12.73 20.81
CA ASN A 377 0.77 -11.66 21.64
C ASN A 377 0.02 -10.66 20.78
N ASP A 378 -1.17 -10.23 21.19
CA ASP A 378 -2.07 -9.38 20.42
C ASP A 378 -1.40 -8.09 19.94
N ALA A 379 -0.70 -7.40 20.85
CA ALA A 379 -0.01 -6.17 20.50
C ALA A 379 1.14 -6.40 19.50
N SER A 380 1.90 -7.48 19.68
CA SER A 380 3.00 -7.82 18.79
C SER A 380 2.53 -8.24 17.39
N VAL A 381 1.36 -8.89 17.30
CA VAL A 381 0.76 -9.29 16.03
C VAL A 381 0.44 -8.08 15.15
N ASP A 382 0.03 -6.97 15.74
CA ASP A 382 -0.26 -5.72 15.04
C ASP A 382 1.03 -4.92 14.76
N ARG A 383 1.86 -4.78 15.77
CA ARG A 383 3.00 -3.88 15.77
C ARG A 383 4.16 -4.36 14.91
N PHE A 384 4.51 -5.64 15.00
CA PHE A 384 5.73 -6.12 14.35
C PHE A 384 5.66 -6.06 12.82
N PRO A 385 4.57 -6.49 12.13
CA PRO A 385 4.46 -6.31 10.70
C PRO A 385 4.43 -4.85 10.26
N ALA A 386 3.71 -3.99 10.99
CA ALA A 386 3.69 -2.55 10.71
C ALA A 386 5.07 -1.91 10.86
N PHE A 387 5.85 -2.36 11.85
CA PHE A 387 7.22 -1.91 12.09
C PHE A 387 8.15 -2.26 10.92
N ILE A 388 8.05 -3.46 10.37
CA ILE A 388 8.79 -3.87 9.17
C ILE A 388 8.41 -3.00 7.98
N VAL A 389 7.12 -2.72 7.78
CA VAL A 389 6.64 -1.87 6.67
C VAL A 389 7.07 -0.42 6.85
N ALA A 390 7.09 0.08 8.10
CA ALA A 390 7.62 1.42 8.37
C ALA A 390 9.13 1.52 8.06
N SER A 391 9.94 0.52 8.42
CA SER A 391 11.36 0.51 8.04
C SER A 391 11.57 0.56 6.52
N TYR A 392 10.68 -0.11 5.77
CA TYR A 392 10.68 -0.04 4.31
C TYR A 392 10.29 1.35 3.79
N ALA A 393 9.24 1.95 4.33
CA ALA A 393 8.84 3.31 3.96
C ALA A 393 9.98 4.31 4.17
N PHE A 394 10.70 4.21 5.30
CA PHE A 394 11.85 5.07 5.62
C PHE A 394 13.02 4.82 4.68
N LEU A 395 13.31 3.57 4.33
CA LEU A 395 14.34 3.24 3.34
C LEU A 395 14.04 3.86 1.97
N LEU A 396 12.77 3.81 1.54
CA LEU A 396 12.35 4.38 0.27
C LEU A 396 12.52 5.91 0.27
N LEU A 397 12.10 6.59 1.33
CA LEU A 397 12.24 8.04 1.48
C LEU A 397 13.70 8.45 1.59
N ALA A 398 14.48 7.81 2.46
CA ALA A 398 15.90 8.05 2.61
C ALA A 398 16.65 7.95 1.27
N SER A 399 16.26 7.01 0.42
CA SER A 399 16.86 6.88 -0.91
C SER A 399 16.54 8.04 -1.84
N LEU A 400 15.35 8.62 -1.72
CA LEU A 400 14.93 9.78 -2.50
C LEU A 400 15.65 11.06 -2.01
N GLU A 401 15.81 11.20 -0.71
CA GLU A 401 16.49 12.34 -0.09
C GLU A 401 18.00 12.32 -0.36
N ALA A 402 18.64 11.15 -0.23
CA ALA A 402 20.09 11.03 -0.41
C ALA A 402 20.52 11.04 -1.88
N TYR A 403 19.82 10.32 -2.76
CA TYR A 403 20.27 10.06 -4.14
C TYR A 403 19.24 10.40 -5.21
N GLY A 404 18.07 10.89 -4.82
CA GLY A 404 16.98 11.20 -5.73
C GLY A 404 16.32 9.95 -6.35
N ALA A 405 15.49 10.19 -7.35
CA ALA A 405 14.64 9.15 -7.93
C ALA A 405 15.36 8.17 -8.87
N LYS A 406 16.49 8.57 -9.43
CA LYS A 406 17.26 7.77 -10.39
C LYS A 406 18.35 6.96 -9.70
N ARG A 407 18.68 5.85 -10.35
CA ARG A 407 19.85 5.08 -9.97
C ARG A 407 21.12 5.88 -10.29
N THR A 408 22.00 6.02 -9.30
CA THR A 408 23.32 6.68 -9.42
C THR A 408 24.44 5.66 -9.44
N ASP A 409 25.68 6.10 -9.55
CA ASP A 409 26.87 5.23 -9.53
C ASP A 409 27.20 4.69 -8.12
N GLU A 410 26.55 5.23 -7.07
CA GLU A 410 26.68 4.74 -5.69
C GLU A 410 26.14 3.32 -5.53
N TYR A 411 25.10 2.98 -6.28
CA TYR A 411 24.51 1.64 -6.24
C TYR A 411 25.41 0.61 -6.90
N LEU A 412 25.44 -0.61 -6.36
CA LEU A 412 26.21 -1.72 -6.93
C LEU A 412 25.85 -1.94 -8.40
N ARG A 413 26.87 -2.08 -9.24
CA ARG A 413 26.67 -2.34 -10.66
C ARG A 413 25.98 -3.70 -10.85
N PRO A 414 24.84 -3.76 -11.58
CA PRO A 414 24.20 -5.02 -11.86
C PRO A 414 25.07 -5.87 -12.80
N PRO A 415 24.95 -7.20 -12.75
CA PRO A 415 25.61 -8.10 -13.72
C PRO A 415 25.27 -7.72 -15.16
N LYS A 416 26.17 -8.03 -16.11
CA LYS A 416 26.03 -7.65 -17.53
C LYS A 416 24.75 -8.18 -18.19
N TRP A 417 24.26 -9.33 -17.75
CA TRP A 417 23.02 -9.95 -18.26
C TRP A 417 21.73 -9.32 -17.70
N GLN A 418 21.82 -8.49 -16.64
CA GLN A 418 20.67 -7.83 -16.05
C GLN A 418 20.42 -6.48 -16.75
N ARG A 419 19.18 -6.23 -17.17
CA ARG A 419 18.81 -4.91 -17.70
C ARG A 419 19.07 -3.82 -16.65
N ARG A 420 19.77 -2.76 -17.06
CA ARG A 420 19.91 -1.56 -16.22
C ARG A 420 18.54 -0.95 -15.97
N ARG A 421 18.16 -0.88 -14.71
CA ARG A 421 16.94 -0.19 -14.28
C ARG A 421 17.28 1.27 -14.05
N THR A 422 16.37 2.17 -14.42
CA THR A 422 16.54 3.61 -14.21
C THR A 422 16.27 4.01 -12.77
N ARG A 423 15.38 3.29 -12.08
CA ARG A 423 15.06 3.47 -10.66
C ARG A 423 15.68 2.32 -9.84
N PRO A 424 16.30 2.59 -8.66
CA PRO A 424 16.80 1.52 -7.80
C PRO A 424 15.65 0.62 -7.29
N SER A 425 15.90 -0.68 -7.20
CA SER A 425 14.98 -1.66 -6.61
C SER A 425 15.21 -1.74 -5.09
N CYS A 426 14.30 -2.41 -4.37
CA CYS A 426 14.47 -2.68 -2.94
C CYS A 426 15.82 -3.37 -2.65
N LEU A 427 16.20 -4.37 -3.43
CA LEU A 427 17.48 -5.05 -3.26
C LEU A 427 18.68 -4.14 -3.51
N ASP A 428 18.60 -3.20 -4.45
CA ASP A 428 19.66 -2.20 -4.66
C ASP A 428 19.81 -1.30 -3.42
N LEU A 429 18.70 -0.90 -2.81
CA LEU A 429 18.70 -0.07 -1.59
C LEU A 429 19.27 -0.84 -0.39
N LEU A 430 18.85 -2.09 -0.19
CA LEU A 430 19.36 -2.94 0.89
C LEU A 430 20.86 -3.19 0.74
N ALA A 431 21.33 -3.45 -0.49
CA ALA A 431 22.74 -3.67 -0.76
C ALA A 431 23.59 -2.42 -0.49
N LEU A 432 23.09 -1.24 -0.90
CA LEU A 432 23.75 0.04 -0.64
C LEU A 432 23.78 0.36 0.85
N LEU A 433 22.65 0.18 1.55
CA LEU A 433 22.55 0.41 2.99
C LEU A 433 23.54 -0.45 3.78
N ARG A 434 23.66 -1.74 3.42
CA ARG A 434 24.63 -2.66 4.05
C ARG A 434 26.07 -2.25 3.77
N LYS A 435 26.37 -1.81 2.55
CA LYS A 435 27.70 -1.27 2.20
C LYS A 435 28.02 -0.05 3.08
N GLU A 436 27.12 0.92 3.14
CA GLU A 436 27.33 2.13 3.94
C GLU A 436 27.42 1.85 5.45
N ALA A 437 26.68 0.84 5.96
CA ALA A 437 26.77 0.40 7.35
C ALA A 437 28.14 -0.15 7.71
N VAL A 438 28.81 -0.84 6.78
CA VAL A 438 30.20 -1.33 6.97
C VAL A 438 31.22 -0.18 6.88
N GLU A 439 30.99 0.75 5.96
CA GLU A 439 31.91 1.88 5.71
C GLU A 439 31.83 2.98 6.78
N ASN A 440 30.76 3.03 7.59
CA ASN A 440 30.51 4.09 8.58
C ASN A 440 30.05 3.50 9.93
N PRO A 441 30.92 2.72 10.61
CA PRO A 441 30.57 2.08 11.87
C PRO A 441 30.26 3.07 13.01
N GLU A 442 30.78 4.29 12.94
CA GLU A 442 30.53 5.37 13.91
C GLU A 442 29.02 5.76 13.97
N LEU A 443 28.34 5.75 12.82
CA LEU A 443 26.89 6.01 12.78
C LEU A 443 26.08 4.92 13.50
N LEU A 444 26.53 3.67 13.39
CA LEU A 444 25.88 2.54 14.05
C LEU A 444 26.11 2.56 15.56
N THR A 445 27.30 2.95 16.00
CA THR A 445 27.64 3.05 17.44
C THR A 445 26.70 4.02 18.17
N SER A 446 26.26 5.09 17.50
CA SER A 446 25.33 6.08 18.08
C SER A 446 24.00 5.47 18.53
N ILE A 447 23.61 4.33 17.99
CA ILE A 447 22.37 3.58 18.30
C ILE A 447 22.62 2.20 18.92
N ASP A 448 23.80 1.98 19.49
CA ASP A 448 24.22 0.72 20.11
C ASP A 448 24.12 -0.47 19.13
N LEU A 449 24.70 -0.33 17.93
CA LEU A 449 24.64 -1.34 16.87
C LEU A 449 26.01 -1.51 16.22
N SER A 450 26.35 -2.74 15.84
CA SER A 450 27.43 -3.05 14.93
C SER A 450 26.96 -4.00 13.83
N PHE A 451 27.61 -3.98 12.68
CA PHE A 451 27.24 -4.81 11.54
C PHE A 451 28.45 -5.32 10.79
N GLU A 452 28.60 -6.65 10.79
CA GLU A 452 29.62 -7.38 10.04
C GLU A 452 28.95 -8.44 9.16
N PRO A 453 28.90 -8.26 7.84
CA PRO A 453 28.12 -9.12 6.93
C PRO A 453 28.53 -10.60 6.98
N VAL A 454 29.83 -10.90 7.14
CA VAL A 454 30.32 -12.29 7.20
C VAL A 454 29.85 -12.97 8.47
N GLU A 455 29.96 -12.31 9.62
CA GLU A 455 29.51 -12.82 10.92
C GLU A 455 27.97 -12.97 10.94
N ALA A 456 27.24 -11.99 10.40
CA ALA A 456 25.81 -12.07 10.25
C ALA A 456 25.35 -13.28 9.42
N CYS A 457 26.08 -13.61 8.32
CA CYS A 457 25.81 -14.81 7.53
C CYS A 457 26.11 -16.10 8.29
N LEU A 458 27.20 -16.18 9.02
CA LEU A 458 27.58 -17.36 9.81
C LEU A 458 26.56 -17.64 10.92
N LYS A 459 26.13 -16.63 11.66
CA LYS A 459 25.08 -16.75 12.70
C LYS A 459 23.70 -17.14 12.14
N VAL A 460 23.46 -16.91 10.85
CA VAL A 460 22.23 -17.36 10.16
C VAL A 460 22.28 -18.85 9.83
N ALA A 461 23.48 -19.41 9.61
CA ALA A 461 23.66 -20.81 9.26
C ALA A 461 23.61 -21.75 10.49
N ALA A 462 23.84 -21.22 11.69
CA ALA A 462 23.75 -21.93 12.96
C ALA A 462 22.31 -21.88 13.55
#